data_6e9a795d76568307a2e3abffb18fe999
#
_entry.id   6e9a795d76568307a2e3abffb18fe999
#
_cell.length_a   1.000
_cell.length_b   1.000
_cell.length_c   1.000
_cell.angle_alpha   90.00
_cell.angle_beta   90.00
_cell.angle_gamma   90.00
#
_symmetry.space_group_name_H-M   'P 1'
#
loop_
_entity.id
_entity.type
_entity.pdbx_description
1 polymer ?
#
loop_
_entity_poly.entity_id
_entity_poly.type
_entity_poly.pdbx_seq_one_letter_code
_entity_poly.pdbx_strand_id
1 'polypeptide(L)'
;SADDVPEEETEAKTLTIDDPEYYTRFKGQNISINVYNWGEYICTGADEGTLNVNAEFTALTGIKVNYTNYATNEELYAKLKGGGASYDIIIPSDYMINKMIKEKMVQKLDYDNIPNFKYIMPNFRNLEYDPDNEYSVPYTWGTVGIIYDETMIDIPPDEIDWDILWNEDYLDNILMFDNPRDAFAIAEIKNGFSLNTEDSDELIKAAEDLKAQKRIVQA
;
A
#
# COMPACT_ATOMS: atom_id res chain seq x y z
N SER A 1 -41.92 21.23 7.16
CA SER A 1 -41.11 21.71 6.05
C SER A 1 -39.82 20.90 6.02
N ALA A 2 -39.73 19.98 5.08
CA ALA A 2 -38.53 19.24 4.78
C ALA A 2 -37.57 20.21 4.07
N ASP A 3 -36.37 20.34 4.58
CA ASP A 3 -35.33 21.14 3.98
C ASP A 3 -34.86 20.43 2.69
N ASP A 4 -35.04 21.11 1.58
CA ASP A 4 -34.45 20.79 0.28
C ASP A 4 -32.91 20.90 0.42
N VAL A 5 -32.22 19.78 0.47
CA VAL A 5 -30.79 19.70 0.22
C VAL A 5 -30.64 19.69 -1.30
N PRO A 6 -29.88 20.64 -1.90
CA PRO A 6 -29.63 20.59 -3.34
C PRO A 6 -28.87 19.30 -3.69
N GLU A 7 -29.38 18.53 -4.62
CA GLU A 7 -28.60 17.51 -5.30
C GLU A 7 -27.43 18.22 -6.01
N GLU A 8 -26.21 18.09 -5.47
CA GLU A 8 -25.00 18.39 -6.24
C GLU A 8 -24.96 17.42 -7.43
N GLU A 9 -25.20 17.93 -8.63
CA GLU A 9 -24.85 17.22 -9.86
C GLU A 9 -23.34 16.92 -9.81
N THR A 10 -22.98 15.66 -9.57
CA THR A 10 -21.61 15.17 -9.70
C THR A 10 -21.23 15.22 -11.17
N GLU A 11 -20.59 16.32 -11.61
CA GLU A 11 -19.93 16.38 -12.90
C GLU A 11 -18.93 15.21 -12.98
N ALA A 12 -19.09 14.35 -13.98
CA ALA A 12 -18.15 13.29 -14.26
C ALA A 12 -16.74 13.90 -14.41
N LYS A 13 -15.82 13.58 -13.51
CA LYS A 13 -14.44 14.08 -13.55
C LYS A 13 -13.79 13.61 -14.84
N THR A 14 -13.60 14.53 -15.77
CA THR A 14 -12.89 14.28 -17.02
C THR A 14 -11.39 14.25 -16.73
N LEU A 15 -10.72 13.17 -17.13
CA LEU A 15 -9.26 13.04 -17.00
C LEU A 15 -8.58 14.09 -17.88
N THR A 16 -7.78 14.99 -17.29
CA THR A 16 -6.97 15.94 -18.05
C THR A 16 -5.64 15.28 -18.38
N ILE A 17 -5.29 15.22 -19.66
CA ILE A 17 -4.08 14.57 -20.17
C ILE A 17 -3.21 15.63 -20.80
N ASP A 18 -1.96 15.75 -20.33
CA ASP A 18 -1.02 16.78 -20.79
C ASP A 18 -0.56 16.59 -22.25
N ASP A 19 -0.38 15.33 -22.67
CA ASP A 19 0.06 14.96 -24.02
C ASP A 19 -0.68 13.73 -24.55
N PRO A 20 -1.85 13.90 -25.17
CA PRO A 20 -2.63 12.78 -25.70
C PRO A 20 -1.89 11.98 -26.79
N GLU A 21 -1.02 12.59 -27.59
CA GLU A 21 -0.31 11.90 -28.69
C GLU A 21 0.72 10.92 -28.11
N TYR A 22 1.41 11.32 -27.07
CA TYR A 22 2.34 10.44 -26.36
C TYR A 22 1.66 9.15 -25.88
N TYR A 23 0.49 9.26 -25.28
CA TYR A 23 -0.22 8.12 -24.72
C TYR A 23 -0.92 7.27 -25.78
N THR A 24 -1.39 7.85 -26.89
CA THR A 24 -2.13 7.12 -27.92
C THR A 24 -1.22 6.39 -28.92
N ARG A 25 0.11 6.58 -28.87
CA ARG A 25 1.07 6.00 -29.80
C ARG A 25 1.08 4.47 -29.87
N PHE A 26 0.53 3.80 -28.87
CA PHE A 26 0.46 2.33 -28.80
C PHE A 26 -0.86 1.74 -29.28
N LYS A 27 -1.86 2.58 -29.64
CA LYS A 27 -3.17 2.09 -30.12
C LYS A 27 -2.99 1.19 -31.35
N GLY A 28 -3.69 0.05 -31.33
CA GLY A 28 -3.67 -0.93 -32.40
C GLY A 28 -2.50 -1.90 -32.41
N GLN A 29 -1.57 -1.80 -31.46
CA GLN A 29 -0.40 -2.69 -31.39
C GLN A 29 -0.62 -3.98 -30.59
N ASN A 30 -1.81 -4.19 -30.02
CA ASN A 30 -2.17 -5.37 -29.22
C ASN A 30 -1.21 -5.66 -28.05
N ILE A 31 -0.72 -4.63 -27.41
CA ILE A 31 0.18 -4.72 -26.24
C ILE A 31 -0.66 -5.00 -24.99
N SER A 32 -0.11 -5.82 -24.10
CA SER A 32 -0.65 -5.99 -22.75
C SER A 32 0.48 -5.92 -21.72
N ILE A 33 0.14 -5.47 -20.50
CA ILE A 33 1.03 -5.45 -19.35
C ILE A 33 0.38 -6.22 -18.19
N ASN A 34 1.20 -6.87 -17.38
CA ASN A 34 0.81 -7.58 -16.19
C ASN A 34 1.18 -6.75 -14.96
N VAL A 35 0.19 -6.37 -14.17
CA VAL A 35 0.35 -5.54 -12.97
C VAL A 35 -0.04 -6.32 -11.73
N TYR A 36 0.80 -6.29 -10.70
CA TYR A 36 0.57 -6.97 -9.43
C TYR A 36 0.63 -5.95 -8.29
N ASN A 37 -0.51 -5.73 -7.64
CA ASN A 37 -0.70 -4.67 -6.66
C ASN A 37 -1.48 -5.14 -5.44
N TRP A 38 -1.53 -4.32 -4.41
CA TRP A 38 -2.43 -4.48 -3.27
C TRP A 38 -3.90 -4.35 -3.68
N GLY A 39 -4.81 -4.93 -2.87
CA GLY A 39 -6.24 -4.96 -3.16
C GLY A 39 -6.86 -3.58 -3.40
N GLU A 40 -6.69 -2.67 -2.46
CA GLU A 40 -7.41 -1.40 -2.40
C GLU A 40 -6.58 -0.20 -2.93
N TYR A 41 -5.54 -0.43 -3.72
CA TYR A 41 -4.60 0.62 -4.14
C TYR A 41 -4.94 1.30 -5.47
N ILE A 42 -6.03 0.95 -6.12
CA ILE A 42 -6.48 1.58 -7.38
C ILE A 42 -8.00 1.58 -7.46
N CYS A 43 -8.57 2.66 -7.98
CA CYS A 43 -10.00 2.71 -8.25
C CYS A 43 -10.37 1.78 -9.39
N THR A 44 -11.34 0.88 -9.14
CA THR A 44 -11.84 -0.10 -10.10
C THR A 44 -13.14 0.32 -10.77
N GLY A 45 -13.73 1.46 -10.36
CA GLY A 45 -15.03 1.91 -10.79
C GLY A 45 -16.20 1.13 -10.15
N ALA A 46 -15.94 0.44 -9.02
CA ALA A 46 -16.97 -0.30 -8.31
C ALA A 46 -17.92 0.61 -7.54
N ASP A 47 -17.43 1.74 -7.06
CA ASP A 47 -18.20 2.71 -6.31
C ASP A 47 -18.77 3.77 -7.25
N GLU A 48 -20.00 4.24 -6.97
CA GLU A 48 -20.66 5.27 -7.76
C GLU A 48 -19.82 6.56 -7.82
N GLY A 49 -19.66 7.10 -9.03
CA GLY A 49 -18.85 8.30 -9.27
C GLY A 49 -17.33 8.09 -9.29
N THR A 50 -16.85 6.85 -9.20
CA THR A 50 -15.43 6.53 -9.32
C THR A 50 -15.05 6.07 -10.72
N LEU A 51 -13.79 6.33 -11.13
CA LEU A 51 -13.26 5.88 -12.42
C LEU A 51 -12.67 4.49 -12.32
N ASN A 52 -12.86 3.65 -13.33
CA ASN A 52 -12.04 2.47 -13.50
C ASN A 52 -10.72 2.87 -14.16
N VAL A 53 -9.67 3.08 -13.34
CA VAL A 53 -8.37 3.60 -13.82
C VAL A 53 -7.73 2.70 -14.86
N ASN A 54 -7.79 1.37 -14.70
CA ASN A 54 -7.24 0.43 -15.67
C ASN A 54 -7.99 0.45 -17.01
N ALA A 55 -9.31 0.61 -16.96
CA ALA A 55 -10.13 0.73 -18.17
C ALA A 55 -9.86 2.05 -18.91
N GLU A 56 -9.74 3.17 -18.18
CA GLU A 56 -9.39 4.48 -18.75
C GLU A 56 -7.98 4.47 -19.35
N PHE A 57 -7.01 3.87 -18.68
CA PHE A 57 -5.67 3.69 -19.22
C PHE A 57 -5.70 2.88 -20.52
N THR A 58 -6.44 1.79 -20.56
CA THR A 58 -6.58 0.95 -21.76
C THR A 58 -7.28 1.72 -22.89
N ALA A 59 -8.34 2.45 -22.59
CA ALA A 59 -9.06 3.27 -23.59
C ALA A 59 -8.16 4.37 -24.18
N LEU A 60 -7.35 5.00 -23.34
CA LEU A 60 -6.41 6.03 -23.75
C LEU A 60 -5.24 5.47 -24.59
N THR A 61 -4.58 4.42 -24.11
CA THR A 61 -3.29 3.96 -24.67
C THR A 61 -3.43 2.83 -25.68
N GLY A 62 -4.51 2.06 -25.62
CA GLY A 62 -4.66 0.79 -26.33
C GLY A 62 -3.91 -0.37 -25.70
N ILE A 63 -3.24 -0.14 -24.55
CA ILE A 63 -2.51 -1.19 -23.82
C ILE A 63 -3.47 -1.87 -22.84
N LYS A 64 -3.63 -3.18 -22.96
CA LYS A 64 -4.47 -3.96 -22.03
C LYS A 64 -3.74 -4.14 -20.69
N VAL A 65 -4.41 -3.90 -19.58
CA VAL A 65 -3.90 -4.17 -18.23
C VAL A 65 -4.44 -5.49 -17.71
N ASN A 66 -3.57 -6.47 -17.50
CA ASN A 66 -3.88 -7.69 -16.78
C ASN A 66 -3.54 -7.44 -15.30
N TYR A 67 -4.55 -7.08 -14.52
CA TYR A 67 -4.38 -6.64 -13.14
C TYR A 67 -4.69 -7.78 -12.17
N THR A 68 -3.79 -8.02 -11.22
CA THR A 68 -3.95 -9.04 -10.17
C THR A 68 -3.53 -8.46 -8.82
N ASN A 69 -4.08 -9.01 -7.74
CA ASN A 69 -3.83 -8.56 -6.38
C ASN A 69 -3.07 -9.59 -5.56
N TYR A 70 -2.43 -9.10 -4.51
CA TYR A 70 -1.83 -9.90 -3.45
C TYR A 70 -2.19 -9.33 -2.08
N ALA A 71 -2.12 -10.16 -1.05
CA ALA A 71 -2.48 -9.79 0.31
C ALA A 71 -1.27 -9.34 1.15
N THR A 72 -0.07 -9.90 0.89
CA THR A 72 1.15 -9.58 1.65
C THR A 72 2.37 -9.45 0.73
N ASN A 73 3.37 -8.66 1.15
CA ASN A 73 4.64 -8.56 0.42
C ASN A 73 5.36 -9.91 0.31
N GLU A 74 5.19 -10.78 1.30
CA GLU A 74 5.77 -12.11 1.34
C GLU A 74 5.16 -13.02 0.27
N GLU A 75 3.85 -12.92 0.05
CA GLU A 75 3.15 -13.61 -1.05
C GLU A 75 3.69 -13.17 -2.41
N LEU A 76 3.75 -11.84 -2.63
CA LEU A 76 4.32 -11.25 -3.85
C LEU A 76 5.75 -11.77 -4.08
N TYR A 77 6.60 -11.67 -3.06
CA TYR A 77 7.99 -12.09 -3.15
C TYR A 77 8.13 -13.59 -3.46
N ALA A 78 7.39 -14.44 -2.74
CA ALA A 78 7.44 -15.90 -2.94
C ALA A 78 7.01 -16.29 -4.36
N LYS A 79 5.95 -15.64 -4.88
CA LYS A 79 5.44 -15.89 -6.23
C LYS A 79 6.45 -15.50 -7.30
N LEU A 80 7.11 -14.36 -7.17
CA LEU A 80 8.13 -13.91 -8.11
C LEU A 80 9.40 -14.78 -8.04
N LYS A 81 9.85 -15.10 -6.83
CA LYS A 81 11.04 -15.94 -6.61
C LYS A 81 10.86 -17.37 -7.11
N GLY A 82 9.64 -17.88 -7.06
CA GLY A 82 9.27 -19.19 -7.59
C GLY A 82 9.34 -19.29 -9.12
N GLY A 83 9.47 -18.17 -9.84
CA GLY A 83 9.66 -18.13 -11.30
C GLY A 83 8.42 -18.54 -12.12
N GLY A 84 7.28 -18.78 -11.46
CA GLY A 84 6.04 -19.23 -12.14
C GLY A 84 5.19 -18.09 -12.72
N ALA A 85 5.58 -16.83 -12.51
CA ALA A 85 4.84 -15.65 -12.96
C ALA A 85 5.79 -14.54 -13.40
N SER A 86 5.40 -13.82 -14.44
CA SER A 86 6.11 -12.64 -14.94
C SER A 86 5.18 -11.44 -14.84
N TYR A 87 5.65 -10.38 -14.21
CA TYR A 87 4.95 -9.10 -14.12
C TYR A 87 5.82 -8.00 -14.69
N ASP A 88 5.16 -7.03 -15.33
CA ASP A 88 5.82 -5.83 -15.86
C ASP A 88 5.91 -4.74 -14.82
N ILE A 89 4.90 -4.66 -13.94
CA ILE A 89 4.83 -3.69 -12.84
C ILE A 89 4.39 -4.41 -11.57
N ILE A 90 5.10 -4.13 -10.47
CA ILE A 90 4.76 -4.58 -9.12
C ILE A 90 4.77 -3.39 -8.18
N ILE A 91 3.91 -3.38 -7.16
CA ILE A 91 3.77 -2.25 -6.22
C ILE A 91 3.99 -2.74 -4.77
N PRO A 92 5.18 -3.17 -4.38
CA PRO A 92 5.48 -3.60 -3.02
C PRO A 92 5.80 -2.44 -2.08
N SER A 93 5.84 -2.71 -0.79
CA SER A 93 6.31 -1.75 0.21
C SER A 93 7.83 -1.55 0.13
N ASP A 94 8.29 -0.46 0.69
CA ASP A 94 9.68 0.02 0.68
C ASP A 94 10.72 -1.04 1.10
N TYR A 95 10.51 -1.71 2.25
CA TYR A 95 11.42 -2.76 2.73
C TYR A 95 11.53 -3.94 1.75
N MET A 96 10.44 -4.27 1.06
CA MET A 96 10.43 -5.34 0.07
C MET A 96 11.13 -4.90 -1.22
N ILE A 97 10.99 -3.64 -1.64
CA ILE A 97 11.77 -3.06 -2.75
C ILE A 97 13.27 -3.16 -2.44
N ASN A 98 13.70 -2.74 -1.25
CA ASN A 98 15.10 -2.85 -0.82
C ASN A 98 15.64 -4.29 -0.95
N LYS A 99 14.86 -5.26 -0.46
CA LYS A 99 15.18 -6.68 -0.58
C LYS A 99 15.31 -7.12 -2.04
N MET A 100 14.35 -6.75 -2.88
CA MET A 100 14.34 -7.11 -4.30
C MET A 100 15.48 -6.49 -5.09
N ILE A 101 15.88 -5.25 -4.76
CA ILE A 101 17.06 -4.60 -5.35
C ILE A 101 18.32 -5.40 -4.98
N LYS A 102 18.52 -5.72 -3.71
CA LYS A 102 19.67 -6.52 -3.22
C LYS A 102 19.75 -7.89 -3.89
N GLU A 103 18.60 -8.50 -4.15
CA GLU A 103 18.51 -9.81 -4.82
C GLU A 103 18.46 -9.72 -6.35
N LYS A 104 18.53 -8.52 -6.93
CA LYS A 104 18.51 -8.28 -8.39
C LYS A 104 17.25 -8.80 -9.08
N MET A 105 16.12 -8.68 -8.41
CA MET A 105 14.81 -9.13 -8.90
C MET A 105 14.07 -8.03 -9.67
N VAL A 106 14.52 -6.80 -9.62
CA VAL A 106 13.94 -5.63 -10.29
C VAL A 106 14.94 -4.99 -11.24
N GLN A 107 14.44 -4.28 -12.25
CA GLN A 107 15.24 -3.60 -13.27
C GLN A 107 15.32 -2.11 -12.96
N LYS A 108 16.41 -1.48 -13.42
CA LYS A 108 16.51 -0.02 -13.38
C LYS A 108 15.47 0.63 -14.28
N LEU A 109 14.94 1.74 -13.82
CA LEU A 109 13.98 2.56 -14.56
C LEU A 109 14.69 3.46 -15.58
N ASP A 110 14.03 3.66 -16.71
CA ASP A 110 14.42 4.65 -17.71
C ASP A 110 13.58 5.93 -17.51
N TYR A 111 14.16 6.92 -16.87
CA TYR A 111 13.47 8.16 -16.51
C TYR A 111 13.14 9.05 -17.71
N ASP A 112 13.75 8.85 -18.88
CA ASP A 112 13.34 9.52 -20.11
C ASP A 112 11.90 9.14 -20.50
N ASN A 113 11.46 7.96 -20.05
CA ASN A 113 10.10 7.47 -20.22
C ASN A 113 9.15 7.77 -19.03
N ILE A 114 9.63 8.45 -17.98
CA ILE A 114 8.85 8.77 -16.78
C ILE A 114 8.86 10.29 -16.50
N PRO A 115 8.36 11.13 -17.43
CA PRO A 115 8.43 12.59 -17.30
C PRO A 115 7.64 13.11 -16.10
N ASN A 116 6.66 12.37 -15.62
CA ASN A 116 5.82 12.73 -14.49
C ASN A 116 6.48 12.52 -13.12
N PHE A 117 7.67 11.91 -13.04
CA PHE A 117 8.42 11.81 -11.80
C PHE A 117 8.64 13.19 -11.13
N LYS A 118 8.70 14.25 -11.93
CA LYS A 118 8.79 15.65 -11.44
C LYS A 118 7.67 16.04 -10.47
N TYR A 119 6.50 15.36 -10.51
CA TYR A 119 5.37 15.64 -9.64
C TYR A 119 5.41 14.86 -8.31
N ILE A 120 6.34 13.91 -8.15
CA ILE A 120 6.56 13.26 -6.86
C ILE A 120 7.07 14.31 -5.87
N MET A 121 6.44 14.38 -4.70
CA MET A 121 6.84 15.31 -3.64
C MET A 121 8.28 15.06 -3.19
N PRO A 122 9.08 16.11 -2.96
CA PRO A 122 10.51 15.95 -2.65
C PRO A 122 10.81 15.06 -1.43
N ASN A 123 9.94 15.08 -0.42
CA ASN A 123 10.10 14.25 0.79
C ASN A 123 9.89 12.76 0.57
N PHE A 124 9.39 12.33 -0.59
CA PHE A 124 9.24 10.93 -0.97
C PHE A 124 10.27 10.47 -2.01
N ARG A 125 11.21 11.35 -2.40
CA ARG A 125 12.29 10.99 -3.32
C ARG A 125 13.55 10.63 -2.54
N ASN A 126 14.38 9.80 -3.13
CA ASN A 126 15.70 9.47 -2.63
C ASN A 126 15.69 8.90 -1.20
N LEU A 127 14.70 8.07 -0.92
CA LEU A 127 14.56 7.41 0.37
C LEU A 127 15.58 6.26 0.50
N GLU A 128 15.92 5.90 1.72
CA GLU A 128 16.99 4.94 2.05
C GLU A 128 16.87 3.59 1.32
N TYR A 129 15.65 3.15 1.03
CA TYR A 129 15.44 1.87 0.34
C TYR A 129 15.84 1.88 -1.15
N ASP A 130 15.85 3.06 -1.79
CA ASP A 130 16.29 3.31 -3.18
C ASP A 130 16.81 4.74 -3.30
N PRO A 131 18.05 5.03 -2.81
CA PRO A 131 18.54 6.40 -2.60
C PRO A 131 18.61 7.28 -3.84
N ASP A 132 18.75 6.67 -5.00
CA ASP A 132 18.82 7.38 -6.27
C ASP A 132 17.53 7.25 -7.10
N ASN A 133 16.50 6.62 -6.55
CA ASN A 133 15.28 6.22 -7.26
C ASN A 133 15.56 5.46 -8.57
N GLU A 134 16.63 4.66 -8.61
CA GLU A 134 17.00 3.93 -9.82
C GLU A 134 16.02 2.81 -10.20
N TYR A 135 15.27 2.27 -9.23
CA TYR A 135 14.46 1.06 -9.40
C TYR A 135 12.98 1.27 -9.11
N SER A 136 12.62 2.36 -8.44
CA SER A 136 11.25 2.57 -8.00
C SER A 136 10.77 4.02 -8.13
N VAL A 137 9.46 4.16 -8.36
CA VAL A 137 8.75 5.44 -8.25
C VAL A 137 7.77 5.33 -7.08
N PRO A 138 7.80 6.26 -6.12
CA PRO A 138 6.84 6.29 -5.03
C PRO A 138 5.40 6.37 -5.55
N TYR A 139 4.53 5.49 -5.08
CA TYR A 139 3.15 5.39 -5.52
C TYR A 139 2.17 5.98 -4.51
N THR A 140 2.25 5.52 -3.27
CA THR A 140 1.40 5.99 -2.17
C THR A 140 2.12 5.83 -0.84
N TRP A 141 1.65 6.52 0.17
CA TRP A 141 2.11 6.40 1.54
C TRP A 141 0.91 6.47 2.48
N GLY A 142 1.08 6.00 3.69
CA GLY A 142 0.05 6.03 4.71
C GLY A 142 0.64 6.01 6.11
N THR A 143 -0.23 6.20 7.08
CA THR A 143 0.09 6.07 8.51
C THR A 143 -0.69 4.91 9.09
N VAL A 144 -0.10 4.25 10.08
CA VAL A 144 -0.77 3.25 10.90
C VAL A 144 -1.22 3.91 12.19
N GLY A 145 -2.44 3.64 12.62
CA GLY A 145 -3.01 4.20 13.84
C GLY A 145 -4.05 3.26 14.44
N ILE A 146 -4.51 3.61 15.64
CA ILE A 146 -5.58 2.89 16.34
C ILE A 146 -6.92 3.51 15.94
N ILE A 147 -7.85 2.68 15.49
CA ILE A 147 -9.26 3.04 15.30
C ILE A 147 -10.05 2.34 16.41
N TYR A 148 -10.89 3.07 17.08
CA TYR A 148 -11.67 2.54 18.18
C TYR A 148 -13.09 3.09 18.21
N ASP A 149 -14.00 2.32 18.83
CA ASP A 149 -15.37 2.75 19.11
C ASP A 149 -15.41 3.43 20.49
N GLU A 150 -15.68 4.74 20.49
CA GLU A 150 -15.76 5.56 21.71
C GLU A 150 -16.83 5.07 22.71
N THR A 151 -17.81 4.29 22.24
CA THR A 151 -18.85 3.74 23.12
C THR A 151 -18.40 2.49 23.87
N MET A 152 -17.29 1.88 23.44
CA MET A 152 -16.74 0.64 24.01
C MET A 152 -15.48 0.86 24.85
N ILE A 153 -14.87 2.03 24.76
CA ILE A 153 -13.62 2.35 25.45
C ILE A 153 -13.87 3.46 26.46
N ASP A 154 -13.61 3.17 27.75
CA ASP A 154 -13.71 4.11 28.86
C ASP A 154 -12.33 4.69 29.23
N ILE A 155 -11.56 5.10 28.20
CA ILE A 155 -10.25 5.75 28.33
C ILE A 155 -10.30 7.06 27.55
N PRO A 156 -9.86 8.19 28.12
CA PRO A 156 -9.76 9.45 27.40
C PRO A 156 -8.92 9.30 26.11
N PRO A 157 -9.32 9.95 24.98
CA PRO A 157 -8.61 9.81 23.70
C PRO A 157 -7.13 10.14 23.75
N ASP A 158 -6.72 11.07 24.61
CA ASP A 158 -5.34 11.51 24.81
C ASP A 158 -4.50 10.55 25.68
N GLU A 159 -5.14 9.58 26.31
CA GLU A 159 -4.50 8.51 27.10
C GLU A 159 -4.44 7.18 26.35
N ILE A 160 -5.02 7.09 25.14
CA ILE A 160 -4.98 5.88 24.33
C ILE A 160 -3.60 5.77 23.65
N ASP A 161 -2.92 4.68 23.94
CA ASP A 161 -1.64 4.32 23.32
C ASP A 161 -1.67 2.89 22.79
N TRP A 162 -0.53 2.42 22.30
CA TRP A 162 -0.42 1.08 21.71
C TRP A 162 -0.65 -0.06 22.69
N ASP A 163 -0.53 0.17 24.00
CA ASP A 163 -0.77 -0.84 25.04
C ASP A 163 -2.22 -1.31 25.08
N ILE A 164 -3.16 -0.48 24.60
CA ILE A 164 -4.59 -0.85 24.53
C ILE A 164 -4.81 -2.14 23.73
N LEU A 165 -3.97 -2.42 22.74
CA LEU A 165 -4.07 -3.62 21.91
C LEU A 165 -3.63 -4.90 22.65
N TRP A 166 -3.14 -4.80 23.88
CA TRP A 166 -2.83 -5.90 24.80
C TRP A 166 -3.71 -5.92 26.05
N ASN A 167 -4.70 -5.03 26.12
CA ASN A 167 -5.59 -4.96 27.27
C ASN A 167 -6.63 -6.10 27.23
N GLU A 168 -6.60 -6.98 28.24
CA GLU A 168 -7.50 -8.13 28.37
C GLU A 168 -8.98 -7.72 28.58
N ASP A 169 -9.26 -6.49 29.00
CA ASP A 169 -10.63 -5.98 29.14
C ASP A 169 -11.36 -5.90 27.78
N TYR A 170 -10.59 -5.88 26.68
CA TYR A 170 -11.12 -5.86 25.31
C TYR A 170 -10.97 -7.22 24.58
N LEU A 171 -10.89 -8.31 25.33
CA LEU A 171 -10.83 -9.68 24.80
C LEU A 171 -11.87 -9.88 23.69
N ASP A 172 -11.46 -10.47 22.59
CA ASP A 172 -12.28 -10.74 21.40
C ASP A 172 -12.88 -9.49 20.70
N ASN A 173 -12.40 -8.28 21.07
CA ASN A 173 -12.80 -7.02 20.43
C ASN A 173 -11.62 -6.28 19.80
N ILE A 174 -10.45 -6.88 19.76
CA ILE A 174 -9.23 -6.33 19.15
C ILE A 174 -9.02 -6.97 17.79
N LEU A 175 -8.83 -6.14 16.77
CA LEU A 175 -8.34 -6.55 15.45
C LEU A 175 -6.88 -6.14 15.30
N MET A 176 -6.07 -7.02 14.74
CA MET A 176 -4.66 -6.80 14.53
C MET A 176 -4.28 -7.14 13.08
N PHE A 177 -3.22 -6.53 12.58
CA PHE A 177 -2.69 -6.86 11.26
C PHE A 177 -2.24 -8.31 11.17
N ASP A 178 -2.57 -8.94 10.07
CA ASP A 178 -2.16 -10.29 9.72
C ASP A 178 -0.78 -10.30 9.01
N ASN A 179 -0.30 -9.16 8.50
CA ASN A 179 1.04 -9.10 7.91
C ASN A 179 2.12 -8.93 8.99
N PRO A 180 3.26 -9.66 8.87
CA PRO A 180 4.30 -9.67 9.92
C PRO A 180 4.94 -8.30 10.15
N ARG A 181 5.17 -7.52 9.10
CA ARG A 181 5.89 -6.25 9.21
C ARG A 181 5.15 -5.26 10.08
N ASP A 182 3.85 -5.04 9.82
CA ASP A 182 3.06 -4.08 10.58
C ASP A 182 2.76 -4.59 11.99
N ALA A 183 2.52 -5.91 12.15
CA ALA A 183 2.33 -6.49 13.48
C ALA A 183 3.58 -6.31 14.37
N PHE A 184 4.77 -6.59 13.84
CA PHE A 184 6.03 -6.35 14.56
C PHE A 184 6.25 -4.87 14.84
N ALA A 185 6.01 -3.99 13.87
CA ALA A 185 6.15 -2.55 14.03
C ALA A 185 5.33 -2.02 15.21
N ILE A 186 4.08 -2.48 15.38
CA ILE A 186 3.22 -2.09 16.50
C ILE A 186 3.81 -2.59 17.83
N ALA A 187 4.27 -3.84 17.90
CA ALA A 187 4.90 -4.39 19.10
C ALA A 187 6.23 -3.70 19.43
N GLU A 188 7.00 -3.31 18.43
CA GLU A 188 8.25 -2.55 18.58
C GLU A 188 7.99 -1.15 19.15
N ILE A 189 7.03 -0.40 18.57
CA ILE A 189 6.63 0.93 19.07
C ILE A 189 6.15 0.85 20.52
N LYS A 190 5.29 -0.12 20.83
CA LYS A 190 4.79 -0.36 22.18
C LYS A 190 5.93 -0.50 23.20
N ASN A 191 7.01 -1.15 22.82
CA ASN A 191 8.19 -1.35 23.67
C ASN A 191 9.21 -0.18 23.59
N GLY A 192 8.94 0.86 22.79
CA GLY A 192 9.86 1.97 22.59
C GLY A 192 11.06 1.63 21.71
N PHE A 193 10.97 0.57 20.91
CA PHE A 193 12.02 0.14 20.00
C PHE A 193 11.92 0.86 18.64
N SER A 194 13.00 0.80 17.87
CA SER A 194 12.99 1.28 16.49
C SER A 194 12.19 0.34 15.60
N LEU A 195 11.38 0.90 14.67
CA LEU A 195 10.67 0.14 13.63
C LEU A 195 11.60 -0.60 12.66
N ASN A 196 12.88 -0.25 12.66
CA ASN A 196 13.92 -0.85 11.85
C ASN A 196 15.03 -1.46 12.73
N THR A 197 14.67 -1.92 13.93
CA THR A 197 15.64 -2.57 14.80
C THR A 197 16.19 -3.84 14.14
N GLU A 198 17.49 -4.05 14.29
CA GLU A 198 18.18 -5.30 13.94
C GLU A 198 18.64 -6.04 15.20
N ASP A 199 18.29 -5.51 16.38
CA ASP A 199 18.65 -6.13 17.66
C ASP A 199 17.79 -7.38 17.91
N SER A 200 18.46 -8.52 18.09
CA SER A 200 17.80 -9.81 18.26
C SER A 200 16.97 -9.89 19.53
N ASP A 201 17.37 -9.24 20.60
CA ASP A 201 16.65 -9.28 21.88
C ASP A 201 15.37 -8.45 21.80
N GLU A 202 15.41 -7.29 21.12
CA GLU A 202 14.23 -6.47 20.83
C GLU A 202 13.22 -7.21 19.94
N LEU A 203 13.71 -7.86 18.87
CA LEU A 203 12.86 -8.66 17.99
C LEU A 203 12.22 -9.86 18.71
N ILE A 204 12.99 -10.54 19.61
CA ILE A 204 12.45 -11.62 20.43
C ILE A 204 11.36 -11.09 21.36
N LYS A 205 11.60 -9.95 22.02
CA LYS A 205 10.62 -9.32 22.91
C LYS A 205 9.32 -8.97 22.18
N ALA A 206 9.43 -8.35 21.00
CA ALA A 206 8.26 -8.04 20.16
C ALA A 206 7.48 -9.31 19.77
N ALA A 207 8.19 -10.37 19.39
CA ALA A 207 7.58 -11.66 19.06
C ALA A 207 6.88 -12.31 20.26
N GLU A 208 7.42 -12.18 21.47
CA GLU A 208 6.79 -12.68 22.70
C GLU A 208 5.50 -11.91 23.01
N ASP A 209 5.51 -10.58 22.85
CA ASP A 209 4.33 -9.75 23.05
C ASP A 209 3.22 -10.11 22.05
N LEU A 210 3.56 -10.29 20.77
CA LEU A 210 2.59 -10.72 19.76
C LEU A 210 2.03 -12.12 20.05
N LYS A 211 2.85 -13.06 20.54
CA LYS A 211 2.37 -14.38 20.97
C LYS A 211 1.41 -14.28 22.16
N ALA A 212 1.69 -13.40 23.12
CA ALA A 212 0.82 -13.15 24.25
C ALA A 212 -0.50 -12.51 23.81
N GLN A 213 -0.47 -11.56 22.86
CA GLN A 213 -1.63 -10.89 22.30
C GLN A 213 -2.59 -11.85 21.58
N LYS A 214 -2.05 -12.89 20.96
CA LYS A 214 -2.83 -13.84 20.14
C LYS A 214 -4.05 -14.44 20.82
N ARG A 215 -4.05 -14.51 22.13
CA ARG A 215 -5.17 -15.04 22.93
C ARG A 215 -6.31 -14.04 23.15
N ILE A 216 -6.10 -12.76 22.88
CA ILE A 216 -7.07 -11.69 23.14
C ILE A 216 -7.57 -11.00 21.85
N VAL A 217 -6.94 -11.21 20.73
CA VAL A 217 -7.41 -10.69 19.45
C VAL A 217 -8.51 -11.57 18.86
N GLN A 218 -9.46 -10.93 18.18
CA GLN A 218 -10.54 -11.61 17.48
C GLN A 218 -10.04 -12.28 16.20
N ALA A 219 -9.13 -11.60 15.46
CA ALA A 219 -8.54 -12.04 14.20
C ALA A 219 -7.18 -11.37 13.99
#